data_5614f35dc7935a79927251c803f2882e
#
_entry.id   5614f35dc7935a79927251c803f2882e
#
_cell.length_a   1.000
_cell.length_b   1.000
_cell.length_c   1.000
_cell.angle_alpha   90.00
_cell.angle_beta   90.00
_cell.angle_gamma   90.00
#
_symmetry.space_group_name_H-M   'P 1'
#
loop_
_entity.id
_entity.type
_entity.pdbx_description
1 polymer ?
#
loop_
_entity_poly.entity_id
_entity_poly.type
_entity_poly.pdbx_seq_one_letter_code
_entity_poly.pdbx_strand_id
1 'polypeptide(L)'
;MTKQILVVLCSICIAFSGYSQKQTSRADYIAQYADIAMQEMQRTGIPASITLAQACLESADGNSDLALAAQNHFGIKCHSSWTGKRIYKDDDTKNECFRVYNSVYESYKDHSEFLVNGRRYAFLFEFSATDYKAWARGLQKAGYATNPNYAEHLIRIIEENKLYIYDQPEKYKVAVTESQEKSGFASKFNFSRPPLAKAPAPTVAPPDISLLAPAETKFDKPIYEHNRVRFIKLQDNETIFTISPKLGI
;
A
#
# COMPACT_ATOMS: atom_id res chain seq x y z
N MET A 1 6.65 52.85 59.23
CA MET A 1 7.09 52.89 57.82
C MET A 1 6.98 51.50 57.25
N THR A 2 5.85 51.15 56.71
CA THR A 2 5.54 49.83 56.16
C THR A 2 5.73 49.85 54.64
N LYS A 3 6.75 49.12 54.16
CA LYS A 3 6.97 48.93 52.72
C LYS A 3 6.00 47.92 52.18
N GLN A 4 5.09 48.34 51.32
CA GLN A 4 4.22 47.47 50.52
C GLN A 4 5.06 46.94 49.34
N ILE A 5 5.20 45.62 49.29
CA ILE A 5 5.81 44.89 48.17
C ILE A 5 4.67 44.62 47.19
N LEU A 6 4.66 45.29 46.04
CA LEU A 6 3.75 45.05 44.95
C LEU A 6 4.23 43.82 44.16
N VAL A 7 3.56 42.69 44.35
CA VAL A 7 3.78 41.48 43.54
C VAL A 7 3.00 41.60 42.25
N VAL A 8 3.69 41.87 41.14
CA VAL A 8 3.13 41.84 39.80
C VAL A 8 3.13 40.38 39.33
N LEU A 9 1.98 39.71 39.41
CA LEU A 9 1.73 38.42 38.81
C LEU A 9 1.58 38.61 37.30
N CYS A 10 2.67 38.33 36.55
CA CYS A 10 2.66 38.30 35.10
C CYS A 10 2.02 36.97 34.66
N SER A 11 0.70 37.00 34.36
CA SER A 11 -0.02 35.85 33.80
C SER A 11 0.44 35.64 32.36
N ILE A 12 1.38 34.69 32.17
CA ILE A 12 1.77 34.22 30.83
C ILE A 12 0.66 33.29 30.35
N CYS A 13 -0.30 33.82 29.60
CA CYS A 13 -1.24 33.02 28.80
C CYS A 13 -0.44 32.36 27.69
N ILE A 14 0.03 31.15 27.92
CA ILE A 14 0.53 30.27 26.86
C ILE A 14 -0.70 29.85 26.04
N ALA A 15 -0.93 30.57 24.94
CA ALA A 15 -1.88 30.09 23.93
C ALA A 15 -1.35 28.79 23.34
N PHE A 16 -1.85 27.69 23.84
CA PHE A 16 -1.72 26.40 23.14
C PHE A 16 -2.51 26.54 21.84
N SER A 17 -1.85 26.99 20.78
CA SER A 17 -2.34 26.81 19.43
C SER A 17 -2.36 25.30 19.18
N GLY A 18 -3.51 24.68 19.40
CA GLY A 18 -3.74 23.29 19.04
C GLY A 18 -3.49 23.17 17.53
N TYR A 19 -2.36 22.61 17.14
CA TYR A 19 -2.15 22.19 15.77
C TYR A 19 -3.16 21.07 15.51
N SER A 20 -4.32 21.44 14.97
CA SER A 20 -5.22 20.45 14.39
C SER A 20 -4.46 19.83 13.21
N GLN A 21 -4.06 18.58 13.35
CA GLN A 21 -3.46 17.85 12.25
C GLN A 21 -4.50 17.80 11.12
N LYS A 22 -4.18 18.41 9.99
CA LYS A 22 -5.08 18.44 8.82
C LYS A 22 -5.32 17.01 8.38
N GLN A 23 -6.58 16.59 8.43
CA GLN A 23 -6.95 15.25 7.94
C GLN A 23 -6.66 15.13 6.45
N THR A 24 -6.14 13.98 6.04
CA THR A 24 -5.93 13.63 4.63
C THR A 24 -7.29 13.50 3.95
N SER A 25 -7.49 14.21 2.84
CA SER A 25 -8.69 14.02 2.03
C SER A 25 -8.61 12.72 1.25
N ARG A 26 -9.77 12.17 0.85
CA ARG A 26 -9.82 10.98 -0.01
C ARG A 26 -9.04 11.17 -1.32
N ALA A 27 -9.15 12.33 -1.93
CA ALA A 27 -8.44 12.64 -3.17
C ALA A 27 -6.92 12.64 -2.96
N ASP A 28 -6.43 13.24 -1.87
CA ASP A 28 -5.00 13.25 -1.54
C ASP A 28 -4.50 11.83 -1.22
N TYR A 29 -5.29 11.05 -0.48
CA TYR A 29 -4.99 9.66 -0.17
C TYR A 29 -4.85 8.80 -1.43
N ILE A 30 -5.82 8.88 -2.33
CA ILE A 30 -5.80 8.17 -3.61
C ILE A 30 -4.57 8.58 -4.43
N ALA A 31 -4.32 9.89 -4.58
CA ALA A 31 -3.18 10.39 -5.32
C ALA A 31 -1.83 9.91 -4.75
N GLN A 32 -1.75 9.78 -3.44
CA GLN A 32 -0.55 9.30 -2.75
C GLN A 32 -0.28 7.81 -2.96
N TYR A 33 -1.33 6.97 -3.01
CA TYR A 33 -1.19 5.51 -2.94
C TYR A 33 -1.60 4.76 -4.23
N ALA A 34 -2.06 5.47 -5.26
CA ALA A 34 -2.46 4.85 -6.52
C ALA A 34 -1.32 4.05 -7.18
N ASP A 35 -0.09 4.59 -7.18
CA ASP A 35 1.06 3.91 -7.75
C ASP A 35 1.36 2.57 -7.03
N ILE A 36 1.22 2.53 -5.70
CA ILE A 36 1.41 1.30 -4.92
C ILE A 36 0.33 0.27 -5.27
N ALA A 37 -0.92 0.70 -5.35
CA ALA A 37 -2.02 -0.19 -5.70
C ALA A 37 -1.87 -0.77 -7.12
N MET A 38 -1.43 0.04 -8.09
CA MET A 38 -1.13 -0.44 -9.45
C MET A 38 0.04 -1.43 -9.48
N GLN A 39 1.09 -1.20 -8.68
CA GLN A 39 2.22 -2.14 -8.54
C GLN A 39 1.76 -3.47 -7.95
N GLU A 40 0.93 -3.43 -6.91
CA GLU A 40 0.36 -4.63 -6.31
C GLU A 40 -0.57 -5.39 -7.27
N MET A 41 -1.36 -4.67 -8.08
CA MET A 41 -2.16 -5.28 -9.15
C MET A 41 -1.28 -6.01 -10.17
N GLN A 42 -0.19 -5.40 -10.62
CA GLN A 42 0.76 -6.05 -11.54
C GLN A 42 1.41 -7.29 -10.93
N ARG A 43 1.67 -7.27 -9.63
CA ARG A 43 2.29 -8.39 -8.90
C ARG A 43 1.33 -9.54 -8.62
N THR A 44 0.06 -9.24 -8.34
CA THR A 44 -0.87 -10.22 -7.76
C THR A 44 -2.12 -10.46 -8.58
N GLY A 45 -2.47 -9.57 -9.51
CA GLY A 45 -3.73 -9.64 -10.27
C GLY A 45 -4.94 -9.06 -9.54
N ILE A 46 -4.81 -8.58 -8.30
CA ILE A 46 -5.89 -7.91 -7.56
C ILE A 46 -6.11 -6.52 -8.19
N PRO A 47 -7.35 -6.12 -8.57
CA PRO A 47 -7.60 -4.80 -9.15
C PRO A 47 -7.07 -3.67 -8.26
N ALA A 48 -6.37 -2.70 -8.84
CA ALA A 48 -5.88 -1.53 -8.11
C ALA A 48 -7.02 -0.73 -7.50
N SER A 49 -8.16 -0.65 -8.20
CA SER A 49 -9.38 -0.01 -7.71
C SER A 49 -9.92 -0.67 -6.44
N ILE A 50 -9.90 -1.98 -6.36
CA ILE A 50 -10.30 -2.75 -5.17
C ILE A 50 -9.36 -2.46 -4.01
N THR A 51 -8.05 -2.56 -4.24
CA THR A 51 -7.03 -2.29 -3.21
C THR A 51 -7.17 -0.87 -2.66
N LEU A 52 -7.32 0.14 -3.54
CA LEU A 52 -7.52 1.53 -3.12
C LEU A 52 -8.83 1.73 -2.35
N ALA A 53 -9.94 1.16 -2.83
CA ALA A 53 -11.24 1.31 -2.17
C ALA A 53 -11.23 0.68 -0.76
N GLN A 54 -10.62 -0.49 -0.61
CA GLN A 54 -10.43 -1.12 0.70
C GLN A 54 -9.55 -0.24 1.59
N ALA A 55 -8.41 0.23 1.09
CA ALA A 55 -7.52 1.08 1.85
C ALA A 55 -8.20 2.38 2.33
N CYS A 56 -8.98 3.05 1.46
CA CYS A 56 -9.78 4.21 1.83
C CYS A 56 -10.80 3.89 2.94
N LEU A 57 -11.52 2.78 2.80
CA LEU A 57 -12.56 2.37 3.71
C LEU A 57 -12.00 1.98 5.09
N GLU A 58 -11.02 1.07 5.09
CA GLU A 58 -10.48 0.46 6.31
C GLU A 58 -9.61 1.44 7.14
N SER A 59 -8.96 2.40 6.46
CA SER A 59 -8.07 3.36 7.11
C SER A 59 -8.71 4.73 7.38
N ALA A 60 -9.98 4.94 7.01
CA ALA A 60 -10.59 6.29 6.98
C ALA A 60 -9.70 7.27 6.18
N ASP A 61 -9.33 6.91 4.96
CA ASP A 61 -8.42 7.68 4.09
C ASP A 61 -7.05 7.96 4.76
N GLY A 62 -6.54 6.99 5.51
CA GLY A 62 -5.28 7.08 6.24
C GLY A 62 -5.36 7.85 7.56
N ASN A 63 -6.54 8.27 7.98
CA ASN A 63 -6.73 9.08 9.20
C ASN A 63 -7.09 8.23 10.44
N SER A 64 -7.31 6.93 10.30
CA SER A 64 -7.59 6.08 11.45
C SER A 64 -6.38 5.96 12.38
N ASP A 65 -6.61 5.80 13.68
CA ASP A 65 -5.53 5.60 14.65
C ASP A 65 -4.60 4.44 14.25
N LEU A 66 -5.18 3.37 13.69
CA LEU A 66 -4.40 2.20 13.27
C LEU A 66 -3.50 2.51 12.07
N ALA A 67 -4.00 3.28 11.10
CA ALA A 67 -3.19 3.73 9.97
C ALA A 67 -2.07 4.65 10.44
N LEU A 68 -2.35 5.60 11.33
CA LEU A 68 -1.38 6.57 11.83
C LEU A 68 -0.33 5.95 12.76
N ALA A 69 -0.76 5.10 13.70
CA ALA A 69 0.14 4.54 14.72
C ALA A 69 0.88 3.28 14.27
N ALA A 70 0.27 2.49 13.37
CA ALA A 70 0.78 1.18 12.98
C ALA A 70 1.09 1.04 11.49
N GLN A 71 0.88 2.07 10.67
CA GLN A 71 0.96 2.01 9.21
C GLN A 71 0.09 0.89 8.61
N ASN A 72 -0.95 0.46 9.35
CA ASN A 72 -1.83 -0.65 8.98
C ASN A 72 -3.12 -0.10 8.37
N HIS A 73 -3.13 0.01 7.05
CA HIS A 73 -4.19 0.65 6.28
C HIS A 73 -5.35 -0.29 5.94
N PHE A 74 -5.25 -1.57 6.31
CA PHE A 74 -6.28 -2.58 6.00
C PHE A 74 -6.82 -3.28 7.25
N GLY A 75 -6.42 -2.84 8.44
CA GLY A 75 -6.89 -3.47 9.68
C GLY A 75 -6.47 -4.93 9.82
N ILE A 76 -5.31 -5.33 9.29
CA ILE A 76 -4.91 -6.74 9.33
C ILE A 76 -4.54 -7.13 10.74
N LYS A 77 -5.30 -8.10 11.28
CA LYS A 77 -5.10 -8.67 12.61
C LYS A 77 -3.89 -9.62 12.64
N CYS A 78 -3.27 -9.77 13.82
CA CYS A 78 -2.24 -10.77 14.00
C CYS A 78 -2.86 -12.17 13.88
N HIS A 79 -2.30 -12.98 12.99
CA HIS A 79 -2.58 -14.41 12.98
C HIS A 79 -1.44 -15.17 13.67
N SER A 80 -1.61 -16.43 13.94
CA SER A 80 -0.63 -17.28 14.68
C SER A 80 0.78 -17.26 14.08
N SER A 81 0.90 -17.02 12.77
CA SER A 81 2.17 -16.93 12.05
C SER A 81 2.84 -15.56 12.10
N TRP A 82 2.19 -14.53 12.66
CA TRP A 82 2.77 -13.19 12.69
C TRP A 82 3.84 -13.04 13.77
N THR A 83 5.06 -12.75 13.38
CA THR A 83 6.22 -12.55 14.26
C THR A 83 6.68 -11.10 14.37
N GLY A 84 6.07 -10.18 13.58
CA GLY A 84 6.40 -8.76 13.56
C GLY A 84 5.88 -7.98 14.77
N LYS A 85 6.06 -6.67 14.74
CA LYS A 85 5.56 -5.74 15.77
C LYS A 85 4.04 -5.78 15.85
N ARG A 86 3.49 -5.49 17.03
CA ARG A 86 2.06 -5.60 17.34
C ARG A 86 1.55 -4.38 18.07
N ILE A 87 0.29 -4.04 17.82
CA ILE A 87 -0.47 -3.08 18.61
C ILE A 87 -1.79 -3.74 19.02
N TYR A 88 -2.32 -3.38 20.16
CA TYR A 88 -3.59 -3.92 20.64
C TYR A 88 -4.62 -2.80 20.71
N LYS A 89 -5.82 -3.08 20.20
CA LYS A 89 -6.93 -2.13 20.14
C LYS A 89 -8.26 -2.87 20.25
N ASP A 90 -9.27 -2.21 20.82
CA ASP A 90 -10.64 -2.72 20.81
C ASP A 90 -11.22 -2.57 19.39
N ASP A 91 -11.83 -3.65 18.89
CA ASP A 91 -12.52 -3.74 17.61
C ASP A 91 -13.77 -4.62 17.78
N ASP A 92 -13.97 -5.67 17.00
CA ASP A 92 -15.06 -6.64 17.19
C ASP A 92 -15.06 -7.24 18.60
N THR A 93 -13.87 -7.45 19.15
CA THR A 93 -13.64 -7.84 20.54
C THR A 93 -12.67 -6.90 21.23
N LYS A 94 -12.62 -6.96 22.58
CA LYS A 94 -11.64 -6.17 23.33
C LYS A 94 -10.22 -6.69 23.13
N ASN A 95 -9.27 -5.75 23.06
CA ASN A 95 -7.84 -6.03 23.06
C ASN A 95 -7.40 -6.94 21.89
N GLU A 96 -7.92 -6.71 20.70
CA GLU A 96 -7.51 -7.44 19.50
C GLU A 96 -6.11 -7.03 19.02
N CYS A 97 -5.37 -8.00 18.51
CA CYS A 97 -4.01 -7.82 18.02
C CYS A 97 -3.99 -7.40 16.55
N PHE A 98 -3.35 -6.28 16.25
CA PHE A 98 -3.13 -5.81 14.88
C PHE A 98 -1.64 -5.77 14.54
N ARG A 99 -1.33 -6.02 13.26
CA ARG A 99 0.03 -5.94 12.73
C ARG A 99 0.50 -4.49 12.69
N VAL A 100 1.79 -4.28 12.99
CA VAL A 100 2.47 -2.98 12.84
C VAL A 100 3.50 -3.11 11.74
N TYR A 101 3.44 -2.22 10.76
CA TYR A 101 4.37 -2.18 9.62
C TYR A 101 5.36 -1.03 9.77
N ASN A 102 6.49 -1.11 9.06
CA ASN A 102 7.45 -0.02 9.02
C ASN A 102 7.10 1.03 7.96
N SER A 103 6.22 0.70 7.03
CA SER A 103 5.75 1.59 5.98
C SER A 103 4.35 1.20 5.50
N VAL A 104 3.64 2.15 4.88
CA VAL A 104 2.36 1.88 4.21
C VAL A 104 2.52 0.87 3.07
N TYR A 105 3.66 0.89 2.37
CA TYR A 105 3.96 -0.09 1.32
C TYR A 105 3.92 -1.53 1.86
N GLU A 106 4.50 -1.79 3.04
CA GLU A 106 4.44 -3.11 3.66
C GLU A 106 3.00 -3.54 3.99
N SER A 107 2.15 -2.59 4.40
CA SER A 107 0.73 -2.85 4.65
C SER A 107 -0.02 -3.26 3.36
N TYR A 108 0.21 -2.55 2.26
CA TYR A 108 -0.38 -2.88 0.95
C TYR A 108 0.08 -4.25 0.46
N LYS A 109 1.37 -4.53 0.57
CA LYS A 109 1.95 -5.80 0.17
C LYS A 109 1.37 -6.96 1.00
N ASP A 110 1.31 -6.82 2.31
CA ASP A 110 0.80 -7.85 3.21
C ASP A 110 -0.72 -8.09 2.99
N HIS A 111 -1.49 -7.03 2.71
CA HIS A 111 -2.88 -7.15 2.31
C HIS A 111 -3.04 -7.97 1.02
N SER A 112 -2.24 -7.69 0.01
CA SER A 112 -2.30 -8.46 -1.24
C SER A 112 -1.93 -9.92 -0.99
N GLU A 113 -0.90 -10.19 -0.19
CA GLU A 113 -0.49 -11.55 0.19
C GLU A 113 -1.56 -12.25 1.02
N PHE A 114 -2.26 -11.55 1.89
CA PHE A 114 -3.39 -12.08 2.66
C PHE A 114 -4.52 -12.59 1.74
N LEU A 115 -4.84 -11.85 0.68
CA LEU A 115 -5.85 -12.28 -0.30
C LEU A 115 -5.34 -13.44 -1.17
N VAL A 116 -4.12 -13.35 -1.70
CA VAL A 116 -3.52 -14.40 -2.56
C VAL A 116 -3.42 -15.74 -1.82
N ASN A 117 -2.97 -15.73 -0.57
CA ASN A 117 -2.75 -16.95 0.20
C ASN A 117 -4.00 -17.48 0.90
N GLY A 118 -5.05 -16.70 0.96
CA GLY A 118 -6.30 -17.05 1.64
C GLY A 118 -7.18 -17.96 0.78
N ARG A 119 -7.29 -19.26 1.12
CA ARG A 119 -8.10 -20.25 0.36
C ARG A 119 -9.52 -19.75 0.05
N ARG A 120 -10.15 -19.02 0.95
CA ARG A 120 -11.51 -18.49 0.77
C ARG A 120 -11.60 -17.41 -0.30
N TYR A 121 -10.48 -16.82 -0.71
CA TYR A 121 -10.39 -15.80 -1.74
C TYR A 121 -9.94 -16.34 -3.10
N ALA A 122 -9.54 -17.61 -3.20
CA ALA A 122 -8.96 -18.18 -4.42
C ALA A 122 -9.86 -17.98 -5.66
N PHE A 123 -11.18 -18.10 -5.51
CA PHE A 123 -12.13 -17.94 -6.62
C PHE A 123 -12.19 -16.51 -7.17
N LEU A 124 -11.72 -15.51 -6.41
CA LEU A 124 -11.67 -14.11 -6.88
C LEU A 124 -10.74 -13.96 -8.10
N PHE A 125 -9.69 -14.76 -8.14
CA PHE A 125 -8.69 -14.71 -9.22
C PHE A 125 -9.17 -15.34 -10.53
N GLU A 126 -10.39 -15.89 -10.56
CA GLU A 126 -11.09 -16.29 -11.78
C GLU A 126 -11.78 -15.11 -12.47
N PHE A 127 -11.98 -13.99 -11.74
CA PHE A 127 -12.56 -12.78 -12.31
C PHE A 127 -11.52 -11.97 -13.09
N SER A 128 -11.98 -11.21 -14.11
CA SER A 128 -11.12 -10.23 -14.74
C SER A 128 -10.63 -9.19 -13.73
N ALA A 129 -9.36 -8.81 -13.82
CA ALA A 129 -8.80 -7.73 -13.01
C ALA A 129 -9.43 -6.35 -13.28
N THR A 130 -10.27 -6.22 -14.32
CA THR A 130 -11.04 -5.01 -14.60
C THR A 130 -12.50 -5.10 -14.16
N ASP A 131 -12.94 -6.25 -13.65
CA ASP A 131 -14.30 -6.43 -13.11
C ASP A 131 -14.33 -6.20 -11.59
N TYR A 132 -14.10 -4.96 -11.19
CA TYR A 132 -14.14 -4.57 -9.79
C TYR A 132 -15.48 -4.89 -9.09
N LYS A 133 -16.59 -4.97 -9.84
CA LYS A 133 -17.92 -5.30 -9.27
C LYS A 133 -17.98 -6.77 -8.84
N ALA A 134 -17.50 -7.66 -9.69
CA ALA A 134 -17.38 -9.08 -9.33
C ALA A 134 -16.43 -9.27 -8.15
N TRP A 135 -15.30 -8.58 -8.14
CA TRP A 135 -14.33 -8.60 -7.05
C TRP A 135 -14.94 -8.12 -5.73
N ALA A 136 -15.62 -6.96 -5.71
CA ALA A 136 -16.25 -6.42 -4.51
C ALA A 136 -17.28 -7.37 -3.91
N ARG A 137 -18.19 -7.91 -4.75
CA ARG A 137 -19.19 -8.90 -4.33
C ARG A 137 -18.54 -10.22 -3.89
N GLY A 138 -17.48 -10.62 -4.56
CA GLY A 138 -16.70 -11.79 -4.20
C GLY A 138 -16.04 -11.67 -2.83
N LEU A 139 -15.45 -10.52 -2.52
CA LEU A 139 -14.86 -10.22 -1.20
C LEU A 139 -15.91 -10.31 -0.09
N GLN A 140 -17.11 -9.73 -0.31
CA GLN A 140 -18.22 -9.84 0.63
C GLN A 140 -18.65 -11.30 0.81
N LYS A 141 -18.83 -12.05 -0.28
CA LYS A 141 -19.18 -13.49 -0.24
C LYS A 141 -18.12 -14.32 0.47
N ALA A 142 -16.85 -13.99 0.32
CA ALA A 142 -15.74 -14.64 1.03
C ALA A 142 -15.67 -14.29 2.52
N GLY A 143 -16.50 -13.35 2.99
CA GLY A 143 -16.51 -12.89 4.38
C GLY A 143 -15.27 -12.05 4.74
N TYR A 144 -14.85 -11.15 3.84
CA TYR A 144 -13.77 -10.22 4.16
C TYR A 144 -14.16 -9.27 5.28
N ALA A 145 -15.41 -8.81 5.27
CA ALA A 145 -16.01 -7.98 6.32
C ALA A 145 -17.38 -8.54 6.74
N THR A 146 -17.78 -8.23 7.94
CA THR A 146 -19.09 -8.63 8.51
C THR A 146 -20.24 -7.74 8.04
N ASN A 147 -19.93 -6.54 7.52
CA ASN A 147 -20.93 -5.59 7.02
C ASN A 147 -21.65 -6.13 5.77
N PRO A 148 -22.99 -6.32 5.78
CA PRO A 148 -23.73 -6.83 4.63
C PRO A 148 -23.71 -5.91 3.40
N ASN A 149 -23.37 -4.64 3.57
CA ASN A 149 -23.25 -3.65 2.49
C ASN A 149 -21.82 -3.41 2.04
N TYR A 150 -20.89 -4.29 2.41
CA TYR A 150 -19.45 -4.09 2.14
C TYR A 150 -19.14 -3.92 0.64
N ALA A 151 -19.69 -4.78 -0.20
CA ALA A 151 -19.50 -4.71 -1.64
C ALA A 151 -20.00 -3.37 -2.23
N GLU A 152 -21.19 -2.92 -1.81
CA GLU A 152 -21.74 -1.67 -2.32
C GLU A 152 -20.95 -0.45 -1.82
N HIS A 153 -20.36 -0.50 -0.63
CA HIS A 153 -19.44 0.54 -0.15
C HIS A 153 -18.19 0.62 -1.03
N LEU A 154 -17.57 -0.52 -1.36
CA LEU A 154 -16.42 -0.54 -2.26
C LEU A 154 -16.78 -0.04 -3.65
N ILE A 155 -17.85 -0.55 -4.25
CA ILE A 155 -18.32 -0.14 -5.58
C ILE A 155 -18.56 1.37 -5.62
N ARG A 156 -19.23 1.92 -4.61
CA ARG A 156 -19.49 3.37 -4.51
C ARG A 156 -18.20 4.16 -4.45
N ILE A 157 -17.23 3.78 -3.60
CA ILE A 157 -15.94 4.45 -3.51
C ILE A 157 -15.23 4.42 -4.86
N ILE A 158 -15.25 3.28 -5.55
CA ILE A 158 -14.61 3.11 -6.86
C ILE A 158 -15.27 4.01 -7.89
N GLU A 159 -16.59 4.06 -7.96
CA GLU A 159 -17.35 4.82 -8.96
C GLU A 159 -17.27 6.33 -8.72
N GLU A 160 -17.47 6.79 -7.49
CA GLU A 160 -17.39 8.21 -7.11
C GLU A 160 -16.01 8.82 -7.38
N ASN A 161 -14.95 8.03 -7.17
CA ASN A 161 -13.57 8.49 -7.34
C ASN A 161 -12.93 7.97 -8.65
N LYS A 162 -13.70 7.30 -9.50
CA LYS A 162 -13.26 6.74 -10.81
C LYS A 162 -12.01 5.84 -10.68
N LEU A 163 -11.90 5.08 -9.60
CA LEU A 163 -10.70 4.27 -9.31
C LEU A 163 -10.46 3.17 -10.36
N TYR A 164 -11.48 2.77 -11.12
CA TYR A 164 -11.37 1.79 -12.20
C TYR A 164 -10.38 2.21 -13.33
N ILE A 165 -9.98 3.48 -13.38
CA ILE A 165 -8.95 3.94 -14.33
C ILE A 165 -7.57 3.32 -14.01
N TYR A 166 -7.31 3.02 -12.74
CA TYR A 166 -6.07 2.41 -12.27
C TYR A 166 -5.98 0.91 -12.57
N ASP A 167 -7.10 0.27 -12.93
CA ASP A 167 -7.12 -1.13 -13.35
C ASP A 167 -6.63 -1.30 -14.80
N GLN A 168 -6.34 -0.21 -15.49
CA GLN A 168 -5.80 -0.18 -16.84
C GLN A 168 -4.57 0.73 -16.91
N PRO A 169 -3.45 0.34 -16.28
CA PRO A 169 -2.30 1.21 -16.07
C PRO A 169 -1.69 1.76 -17.36
N GLU A 170 -1.75 1.04 -18.45
CA GLU A 170 -1.24 1.53 -19.76
C GLU A 170 -2.10 2.67 -20.30
N LYS A 171 -3.43 2.55 -20.20
CA LYS A 171 -4.34 3.63 -20.61
C LYS A 171 -4.24 4.83 -19.68
N TYR A 172 -4.05 4.60 -18.39
CA TYR A 172 -3.85 5.66 -17.41
C TYR A 172 -2.59 6.49 -17.72
N LYS A 173 -1.47 5.84 -18.03
CA LYS A 173 -0.21 6.52 -18.41
C LYS A 173 -0.40 7.40 -19.65
N VAL A 174 -1.07 6.89 -20.70
CA VAL A 174 -1.36 7.65 -21.92
C VAL A 174 -2.21 8.88 -21.61
N ALA A 175 -3.30 8.71 -20.85
CA ALA A 175 -4.20 9.81 -20.50
C ALA A 175 -3.51 10.93 -19.68
N VAL A 176 -2.60 10.57 -18.78
CA VAL A 176 -1.82 11.54 -18.00
C VAL A 176 -0.86 12.32 -18.91
N THR A 177 -0.16 11.64 -19.82
CA THR A 177 0.76 12.27 -20.78
C THR A 177 0.02 13.24 -21.69
N GLU A 178 -1.11 12.82 -22.29
CA GLU A 178 -1.93 13.69 -23.15
C GLU A 178 -2.51 14.90 -22.43
N SER A 179 -2.89 14.75 -21.16
CA SER A 179 -3.42 15.87 -20.36
C SER A 179 -2.33 16.89 -20.02
N GLN A 180 -1.10 16.44 -19.79
CA GLN A 180 0.06 17.32 -19.58
C GLN A 180 0.46 18.07 -20.84
N GLU A 181 0.40 17.44 -22.01
CA GLU A 181 0.67 18.10 -23.28
C GLU A 181 -0.39 19.15 -23.65
N LYS A 182 -1.68 18.83 -23.45
CA LYS A 182 -2.80 19.74 -23.75
C LYS A 182 -2.88 20.95 -22.81
N SER A 183 -2.39 20.84 -21.59
CA SER A 183 -2.47 21.94 -20.61
C SER A 183 -1.46 23.05 -20.87
N GLY A 184 -0.50 22.90 -21.78
CA GLY A 184 0.53 23.91 -22.03
C GLY A 184 1.35 24.32 -20.81
N PHE A 185 1.19 23.60 -19.71
CA PHE A 185 1.70 23.91 -18.37
C PHE A 185 3.12 23.37 -18.14
N ALA A 186 3.73 22.85 -19.22
CA ALA A 186 5.03 22.17 -19.15
C ALA A 186 6.22 23.08 -18.83
N SER A 187 6.06 24.40 -18.60
CA SER A 187 7.23 25.28 -18.47
C SER A 187 7.37 26.07 -17.17
N LYS A 188 6.47 25.97 -16.18
CA LYS A 188 6.60 26.82 -14.96
C LYS A 188 6.52 26.12 -13.60
N PHE A 189 6.15 24.87 -13.54
CA PHE A 189 6.25 24.11 -12.29
C PHE A 189 7.11 22.89 -12.52
N ASN A 190 8.35 23.02 -12.12
CA ASN A 190 9.21 21.88 -11.82
C ASN A 190 8.52 21.16 -10.64
N PHE A 191 7.56 20.28 -10.96
CA PHE A 191 7.06 19.31 -10.02
C PHE A 191 8.18 18.28 -9.86
N SER A 192 9.24 18.72 -9.19
CA SER A 192 10.10 17.78 -8.49
C SER A 192 9.16 17.03 -7.57
N ARG A 193 8.73 15.83 -7.99
CA ARG A 193 8.18 14.82 -7.10
C ARG A 193 8.97 14.96 -5.79
N PRO A 194 8.35 15.16 -4.62
CA PRO A 194 9.10 14.99 -3.40
C PRO A 194 9.72 13.60 -3.55
N PRO A 195 11.04 13.46 -3.44
CA PRO A 195 11.64 12.14 -3.50
C PRO A 195 10.81 11.32 -2.53
N LEU A 196 10.23 10.20 -3.00
CA LEU A 196 9.76 9.15 -2.12
C LEU A 196 10.79 9.12 -1.00
N ALA A 197 10.39 9.50 0.21
CA ALA A 197 11.32 9.53 1.33
C ALA A 197 12.02 8.18 1.23
N LYS A 198 13.31 8.21 0.84
CA LYS A 198 14.11 7.00 0.82
C LYS A 198 13.95 6.46 2.20
N ALA A 199 13.15 5.40 2.33
CA ALA A 199 13.17 4.61 3.53
C ALA A 199 14.66 4.46 3.85
N PRO A 200 15.12 4.79 5.06
CA PRO A 200 16.52 4.64 5.40
C PRO A 200 16.90 3.25 4.91
N ALA A 201 17.89 3.20 4.03
CA ALA A 201 18.38 1.92 3.51
C ALA A 201 18.61 1.06 4.75
N PRO A 202 18.01 -0.15 4.82
CA PRO A 202 18.30 -1.02 5.93
C PRO A 202 19.81 -1.19 5.93
N THR A 203 20.48 -0.74 6.99
CA THR A 203 21.88 -1.02 7.28
C THR A 203 22.00 -2.49 7.73
N VAL A 204 21.44 -3.37 6.93
CA VAL A 204 21.70 -4.80 6.99
C VAL A 204 22.74 -5.02 5.91
N ALA A 205 23.91 -5.48 6.33
CA ALA A 205 24.91 -6.01 5.41
C ALA A 205 24.19 -6.93 4.39
N PRO A 206 24.50 -6.84 3.10
CA PRO A 206 23.86 -7.70 2.12
C PRO A 206 23.97 -9.14 2.61
N PRO A 207 22.87 -9.92 2.58
CA PRO A 207 22.91 -11.31 3.00
C PRO A 207 23.98 -12.01 2.17
N ASP A 208 24.75 -12.87 2.82
CA ASP A 208 25.78 -13.70 2.18
C ASP A 208 25.10 -14.54 1.09
N ILE A 209 25.29 -14.12 -0.17
CA ILE A 209 24.67 -14.77 -1.32
C ILE A 209 25.60 -15.92 -1.69
N SER A 210 25.31 -17.12 -1.20
CA SER A 210 26.03 -18.31 -1.62
C SER A 210 25.72 -18.62 -3.09
N LEU A 211 26.77 -18.58 -3.92
CA LEU A 211 26.70 -19.13 -5.28
C LEU A 211 26.55 -20.65 -5.17
N LEU A 212 25.41 -21.18 -5.63
CA LEU A 212 25.28 -22.61 -5.83
C LEU A 212 26.16 -23.02 -7.03
N ALA A 213 26.90 -24.12 -6.86
CA ALA A 213 27.56 -24.77 -7.97
C ALA A 213 26.53 -25.04 -9.09
N PRO A 214 26.86 -24.77 -10.37
CA PRO A 214 25.90 -24.87 -11.46
C PRO A 214 25.40 -26.30 -11.59
N ALA A 215 24.15 -26.54 -11.24
CA ALA A 215 23.42 -27.66 -11.82
C ALA A 215 23.29 -27.33 -13.32
N GLU A 216 23.64 -28.30 -14.20
CA GLU A 216 23.63 -28.13 -15.64
C GLU A 216 22.29 -27.55 -16.13
N THR A 217 22.22 -26.25 -16.23
CA THR A 217 21.09 -25.53 -16.81
C THR A 217 21.57 -24.93 -18.12
N LYS A 218 20.81 -25.06 -19.18
CA LYS A 218 21.00 -24.41 -20.49
C LYS A 218 20.96 -22.87 -20.39
N PHE A 219 21.38 -22.31 -19.28
CA PHE A 219 21.18 -20.90 -18.95
C PHE A 219 22.53 -20.23 -18.70
N ASP A 220 22.84 -19.21 -19.51
CA ASP A 220 24.11 -18.47 -19.47
C ASP A 220 24.29 -17.56 -18.25
N LYS A 221 23.39 -17.60 -17.27
CA LYS A 221 23.40 -16.71 -16.10
C LYS A 221 23.45 -17.49 -14.80
N PRO A 222 24.18 -16.97 -13.79
CA PRO A 222 24.23 -17.59 -12.49
C PRO A 222 22.84 -17.57 -11.82
N ILE A 223 22.45 -18.70 -11.29
CA ILE A 223 21.24 -18.84 -10.47
C ILE A 223 21.64 -18.62 -9.02
N TYR A 224 20.94 -17.72 -8.36
CA TYR A 224 21.10 -17.42 -6.94
C TYR A 224 19.98 -18.08 -6.13
N GLU A 225 20.22 -18.39 -4.88
CA GLU A 225 19.20 -18.87 -3.95
C GLU A 225 19.20 -18.00 -2.67
N HIS A 226 18.01 -17.55 -2.28
CA HIS A 226 17.78 -16.91 -1.01
C HIS A 226 16.47 -17.42 -0.40
N ASN A 227 16.52 -17.88 0.86
CA ASN A 227 15.37 -18.47 1.55
C ASN A 227 14.66 -19.59 0.78
N ARG A 228 15.42 -20.46 0.11
CA ARG A 228 14.94 -21.55 -0.76
C ARG A 228 14.23 -21.10 -2.04
N VAL A 229 14.30 -19.82 -2.37
CA VAL A 229 13.79 -19.29 -3.63
C VAL A 229 14.97 -19.06 -4.58
N ARG A 230 14.90 -19.69 -5.75
CA ARG A 230 15.90 -19.50 -6.80
C ARG A 230 15.55 -18.31 -7.66
N PHE A 231 16.52 -17.48 -7.96
CA PHE A 231 16.35 -16.29 -8.80
C PHE A 231 17.57 -16.02 -9.66
N ILE A 232 17.36 -15.25 -10.72
CA ILE A 232 18.41 -14.72 -11.56
C ILE A 232 18.40 -13.20 -11.46
N LYS A 233 19.58 -12.58 -11.53
CA LYS A 233 19.68 -11.12 -11.54
C LYS A 233 19.56 -10.61 -12.96
N LEU A 234 18.56 -9.76 -13.23
CA LEU A 234 18.38 -9.10 -14.51
C LEU A 234 19.39 -7.94 -14.66
N GLN A 235 19.82 -7.67 -15.89
CA GLN A 235 20.58 -6.47 -16.23
C GLN A 235 19.61 -5.33 -16.59
N ASP A 236 20.09 -4.09 -16.63
CA ASP A 236 19.26 -2.88 -16.77
C ASP A 236 18.39 -2.84 -18.07
N ASN A 237 18.76 -3.61 -19.08
CA ASN A 237 18.03 -3.71 -20.35
C ASN A 237 17.26 -5.02 -20.53
N GLU A 238 17.16 -5.86 -19.51
CA GLU A 238 16.46 -7.14 -19.54
C GLU A 238 15.16 -7.10 -18.75
N THR A 239 14.16 -7.76 -19.29
CA THR A 239 12.88 -7.96 -18.64
C THR A 239 12.56 -9.44 -18.59
N ILE A 240 11.61 -9.81 -17.73
CA ILE A 240 11.14 -11.20 -17.64
C ILE A 240 10.63 -11.71 -18.99
N PHE A 241 10.04 -10.84 -19.83
CA PHE A 241 9.56 -11.17 -21.17
C PHE A 241 10.71 -11.43 -22.16
N THR A 242 11.88 -10.78 -21.99
CA THR A 242 13.03 -11.00 -22.87
C THR A 242 13.79 -12.27 -22.52
N ILE A 243 13.65 -12.78 -21.29
CA ILE A 243 14.36 -13.98 -20.83
C ILE A 243 13.43 -15.21 -20.71
N SER A 244 12.11 -15.02 -20.61
CA SER A 244 11.12 -16.10 -20.47
C SER A 244 11.27 -17.19 -21.58
N PRO A 245 11.42 -16.85 -22.88
CA PRO A 245 11.64 -17.86 -23.91
C PRO A 245 12.93 -18.68 -23.70
N LYS A 246 13.93 -18.12 -23.04
CA LYS A 246 15.21 -18.79 -22.71
C LYS A 246 15.09 -19.70 -21.50
N LEU A 247 14.07 -19.42 -20.63
CA LEU A 247 13.76 -20.22 -19.45
C LEU A 247 12.84 -21.41 -19.77
N GLY A 248 12.20 -21.39 -20.94
CA GLY A 248 11.21 -22.41 -21.33
C GLY A 248 9.91 -22.35 -20.52
N ILE A 249 9.53 -21.15 -20.06
CA ILE A 249 8.30 -20.85 -19.33
C ILE A 249 7.51 -19.76 -20.06
#